data_e644895947e2bbc8d4c337a7e8a1807b
#
_entry.id   e644895947e2bbc8d4c337a7e8a1807b
#
_cell.length_a   1.000
_cell.length_b   1.000
_cell.length_c   1.000
_cell.angle_alpha   90.00
_cell.angle_beta   90.00
_cell.angle_gamma   90.00
#
_symmetry.space_group_name_H-M   'P 1'
#
loop_
_entity.id
_entity.type
_entity.pdbx_description
1 polymer ?
#
loop_
_entity_poly.entity_id
_entity_poly.type
_entity_poly.pdbx_seq_one_letter_code
_entity_poly.pdbx_strand_id
1 'polypeptide(L)'
;MNYEEALNYIHAVQWAGHKPGLTRTRTLLAALGNPHKQLKFIHVAGTNGKGSTAAMLASCLQAAGYRVGLYTSPFINRFNERIQVNGQQIPDEALVRLVERVKPAADAMTDIPTEFEIITALGMLWFAETKCDIVVLEVGLGGTLDSTNVIDPPECAVITALGMDHVKELGPTLADIASAKAGIIKPGSPVVSYGGVPEADAVIARTAAERHAPLTVVDLSRLTIEDGDLDAVTFDFDGLNGIRLPLIGSYQPRNAATAITALRVLRSRGWNIPDSAIRAGLEQVRWPGRFELLRHSPVFLLDGSHNAHGMRATVQSLLDRFPGQKFVFLLSIMADKDVDEMLALLLPLAGQFVTVAAHTPRAMPAETLAEQIRARGGRAEPASTIEAGVARAVALGGTGPVCALGTLYFSGDVREAFAKLNQ
;
A
#
# COMPACT_ATOMS: atom_id res chain seq x y z
N MET A 1 15.44 9.19 -24.79
CA MET A 1 16.18 9.07 -23.50
C MET A 1 16.31 7.59 -23.14
N ASN A 2 17.26 7.24 -22.23
CA ASN A 2 17.30 5.90 -21.66
C ASN A 2 16.43 5.80 -20.38
N TYR A 3 16.34 4.62 -19.78
CA TYR A 3 15.51 4.38 -18.59
C TYR A 3 15.95 5.21 -17.37
N GLU A 4 17.25 5.31 -17.14
CA GLU A 4 17.80 6.08 -16.03
C GLU A 4 17.55 7.59 -16.21
N GLU A 5 17.72 8.11 -17.42
CA GLU A 5 17.35 9.50 -17.75
C GLU A 5 15.86 9.77 -17.55
N ALA A 6 14.99 8.81 -17.86
CA ALA A 6 13.55 8.93 -17.64
C ALA A 6 13.21 8.99 -16.14
N LEU A 7 13.81 8.13 -15.32
CA LEU A 7 13.65 8.17 -13.87
C LEU A 7 14.21 9.47 -13.28
N ASN A 8 15.39 9.91 -13.74
CA ASN A 8 15.98 11.17 -13.28
C ASN A 8 15.08 12.36 -13.62
N TYR A 9 14.42 12.38 -14.78
CA TYR A 9 13.43 13.40 -15.09
C TYR A 9 12.24 13.38 -14.13
N ILE A 10 11.68 12.20 -13.85
CA ILE A 10 10.56 12.06 -12.91
C ILE A 10 10.94 12.55 -11.52
N HIS A 11 12.10 12.16 -11.02
CA HIS A 11 12.59 12.49 -9.67
C HIS A 11 13.17 13.90 -9.55
N ALA A 12 13.65 14.50 -10.64
CA ALA A 12 14.21 15.86 -10.64
C ALA A 12 13.16 16.95 -10.45
N VAL A 13 11.88 16.65 -10.67
CA VAL A 13 10.77 17.51 -10.27
C VAL A 13 10.71 17.50 -8.74
N GLN A 14 11.69 18.21 -8.16
CA GLN A 14 11.94 18.22 -6.75
C GLN A 14 10.65 18.51 -5.98
N TRP A 15 10.49 17.77 -4.92
CA TRP A 15 9.56 17.95 -3.83
C TRP A 15 9.62 19.38 -3.28
N ALA A 16 8.99 20.31 -3.99
CA ALA A 16 8.78 21.67 -3.50
C ALA A 16 7.70 21.68 -2.40
N GLY A 17 7.68 20.63 -1.55
CA GLY A 17 6.66 20.42 -0.54
C GLY A 17 5.35 19.86 -1.13
N HIS A 18 4.42 19.47 -0.23
CA HIS A 18 3.07 19.05 -0.61
C HIS A 18 2.35 20.25 -1.24
N LYS A 19 2.05 20.17 -2.54
CA LYS A 19 1.25 21.15 -3.26
C LYS A 19 -0.16 20.59 -3.49
N PRO A 20 -1.10 20.78 -2.55
CA PRO A 20 -2.45 20.25 -2.70
C PRO A 20 -3.18 20.91 -3.87
N GLY A 21 -4.00 20.15 -4.57
CA GLY A 21 -4.84 20.64 -5.66
C GLY A 21 -4.83 19.74 -6.88
N LEU A 22 -5.92 19.76 -7.65
CA LEU A 22 -6.12 18.91 -8.82
C LEU A 22 -5.86 19.66 -10.14
N THR A 23 -5.65 20.97 -10.10
CA THR A 23 -5.56 21.82 -11.31
C THR A 23 -4.39 21.41 -12.17
N ARG A 24 -3.19 21.21 -11.60
CA ARG A 24 -1.99 20.80 -12.36
C ARG A 24 -2.20 19.46 -13.05
N THR A 25 -2.69 18.47 -12.31
CA THR A 25 -2.96 17.13 -12.87
C THR A 25 -3.99 17.20 -14.00
N ARG A 26 -5.06 17.99 -13.83
CA ARG A 26 -6.08 18.21 -14.87
C ARG A 26 -5.51 18.90 -16.10
N THR A 27 -4.68 19.92 -15.91
CA THR A 27 -4.03 20.64 -17.01
C THR A 27 -3.10 19.73 -17.79
N LEU A 28 -2.27 18.95 -17.07
CA LEU A 28 -1.37 17.98 -17.68
C LEU A 28 -2.13 16.92 -18.48
N LEU A 29 -3.15 16.32 -17.87
CA LEU A 29 -3.96 15.29 -18.54
C LEU A 29 -4.73 15.87 -19.75
N ALA A 30 -5.20 17.12 -19.68
CA ALA A 30 -5.85 17.78 -20.81
C ALA A 30 -4.87 17.95 -21.99
N ALA A 31 -3.63 18.38 -21.72
CA ALA A 31 -2.58 18.49 -22.73
C ALA A 31 -2.22 17.13 -23.36
N LEU A 32 -2.44 16.03 -22.62
CA LEU A 32 -2.21 14.65 -23.06
C LEU A 32 -3.44 13.98 -23.69
N GLY A 33 -4.55 14.73 -23.90
CA GLY A 33 -5.77 14.24 -24.52
C GLY A 33 -6.75 13.54 -23.59
N ASN A 34 -6.65 13.79 -22.26
CA ASN A 34 -7.53 13.24 -21.22
C ASN A 34 -7.65 11.70 -21.24
N PRO A 35 -6.55 10.94 -21.23
CA PRO A 35 -6.59 9.48 -21.37
C PRO A 35 -7.43 8.79 -20.28
N HIS A 36 -7.52 9.37 -19.08
CA HIS A 36 -8.30 8.85 -17.96
C HIS A 36 -9.82 8.81 -18.23
N LYS A 37 -10.36 9.63 -19.16
CA LYS A 37 -11.79 9.64 -19.48
C LYS A 37 -12.27 8.40 -20.24
N GLN A 38 -11.35 7.60 -20.76
CA GLN A 38 -11.66 6.36 -21.47
C GLN A 38 -11.65 5.14 -20.55
N LEU A 39 -11.29 5.32 -19.29
CA LEU A 39 -11.03 4.26 -18.33
C LEU A 39 -12.14 4.18 -17.27
N LYS A 40 -12.36 2.99 -16.74
CA LYS A 40 -13.20 2.73 -15.58
C LYS A 40 -12.30 2.46 -14.37
N PHE A 41 -12.74 2.87 -13.18
CA PHE A 41 -11.90 2.81 -12.00
C PHE A 41 -12.58 2.16 -10.80
N ILE A 42 -11.78 1.43 -10.01
CA ILE A 42 -12.01 1.23 -8.58
C ILE A 42 -11.01 2.14 -7.87
N HIS A 43 -11.48 3.09 -7.08
CA HIS A 43 -10.62 4.05 -6.41
C HIS A 43 -10.45 3.69 -4.94
N VAL A 44 -9.21 3.45 -4.51
CA VAL A 44 -8.90 2.87 -3.18
C VAL A 44 -8.17 3.89 -2.32
N ALA A 45 -8.82 4.36 -1.25
CA ALA A 45 -8.23 5.20 -0.20
C ALA A 45 -8.21 4.47 1.15
N GLY A 46 -7.45 4.99 2.10
CA GLY A 46 -7.36 4.44 3.45
C GLY A 46 -6.05 4.83 4.13
N THR A 47 -5.88 4.52 5.39
CA THR A 47 -4.60 4.66 6.07
C THR A 47 -3.73 3.44 5.78
N ASN A 48 -4.19 2.26 6.14
CA ASN A 48 -3.49 0.99 5.92
C ASN A 48 -4.35 0.03 5.09
N GLY A 49 -3.72 -0.95 4.44
CA GLY A 49 -4.41 -1.96 3.65
C GLY A 49 -4.72 -1.58 2.20
N LYS A 50 -4.49 -0.33 1.77
CA LYS A 50 -4.78 0.13 0.40
C LYS A 50 -4.16 -0.79 -0.67
N GLY A 51 -2.84 -0.91 -0.67
CA GLY A 51 -2.11 -1.71 -1.67
C GLY A 51 -2.49 -3.19 -1.64
N SER A 52 -2.65 -3.80 -0.45
CA SER A 52 -3.09 -5.20 -0.33
C SER A 52 -4.51 -5.40 -0.90
N THR A 53 -5.45 -4.51 -0.55
CA THR A 53 -6.83 -4.56 -1.07
C THR A 53 -6.85 -4.31 -2.59
N ALA A 54 -6.04 -3.35 -3.08
CA ALA A 54 -5.92 -3.09 -4.51
C ALA A 54 -5.36 -4.30 -5.28
N ALA A 55 -4.33 -4.96 -4.74
CA ALA A 55 -3.77 -6.17 -5.33
C ALA A 55 -4.78 -7.33 -5.37
N MET A 56 -5.54 -7.53 -4.29
CA MET A 56 -6.61 -8.54 -4.24
C MET A 56 -7.71 -8.26 -5.26
N LEU A 57 -8.18 -7.00 -5.36
CA LEU A 57 -9.16 -6.58 -6.36
C LEU A 57 -8.66 -6.83 -7.78
N ALA A 58 -7.43 -6.41 -8.07
CA ALA A 58 -6.83 -6.59 -9.39
C ALA A 58 -6.68 -8.08 -9.75
N SER A 59 -6.21 -8.91 -8.82
CA SER A 59 -6.06 -10.36 -9.01
C SER A 59 -7.41 -11.05 -9.29
N CYS A 60 -8.46 -10.71 -8.54
CA CYS A 60 -9.79 -11.29 -8.73
C CYS A 60 -10.43 -10.86 -10.08
N LEU A 61 -10.28 -9.60 -10.46
CA LEU A 61 -10.77 -9.09 -11.74
C LEU A 61 -10.01 -9.72 -12.91
N GLN A 62 -8.70 -9.91 -12.77
CA GLN A 62 -7.90 -10.63 -13.77
C GLN A 62 -8.35 -12.09 -13.89
N ALA A 63 -8.61 -12.77 -12.76
CA ALA A 63 -9.15 -14.13 -12.75
C ALA A 63 -10.56 -14.22 -13.37
N ALA A 64 -11.33 -13.13 -13.34
CA ALA A 64 -12.61 -13.01 -14.03
C ALA A 64 -12.49 -12.74 -15.55
N GLY A 65 -11.26 -12.62 -16.07
CA GLY A 65 -10.97 -12.45 -17.51
C GLY A 65 -10.84 -11.00 -17.97
N TYR A 66 -10.86 -10.02 -17.08
CA TYR A 66 -10.67 -8.61 -17.44
C TYR A 66 -9.20 -8.25 -17.65
N ARG A 67 -8.95 -7.26 -18.49
CA ARG A 67 -7.65 -6.57 -18.57
C ARG A 67 -7.61 -5.48 -17.53
N VAL A 68 -6.83 -5.72 -16.46
CA VAL A 68 -6.84 -4.91 -15.27
C VAL A 68 -5.56 -4.08 -15.16
N GLY A 69 -5.73 -2.75 -15.06
CA GLY A 69 -4.67 -1.85 -14.62
C GLY A 69 -4.59 -1.84 -13.09
N LEU A 70 -3.39 -1.81 -12.56
CA LEU A 70 -3.12 -1.63 -11.13
C LEU A 70 -2.13 -0.47 -10.95
N TYR A 71 -2.55 0.56 -10.22
CA TYR A 71 -1.73 1.70 -9.86
C TYR A 71 -1.54 1.75 -8.35
N THR A 72 -0.28 1.71 -7.89
CA THR A 72 0.04 1.63 -6.45
C THR A 72 1.23 2.49 -6.07
N SER A 73 1.35 2.81 -4.76
CA SER A 73 2.46 3.58 -4.21
C SER A 73 2.70 3.28 -2.73
N PRO A 74 3.98 3.35 -2.28
CA PRO A 74 5.20 3.43 -3.07
C PRO A 74 5.56 2.09 -3.73
N PHE A 75 6.59 2.05 -4.54
CA PHE A 75 7.21 0.81 -5.02
C PHE A 75 8.16 0.22 -3.96
N ILE A 76 8.52 -1.06 -4.11
CA ILE A 76 9.43 -1.78 -3.21
C ILE A 76 10.81 -1.94 -3.84
N ASN A 77 10.90 -2.56 -5.01
CA ASN A 77 12.17 -2.86 -5.68
C ASN A 77 12.42 -1.94 -6.88
N ARG A 78 11.39 -1.76 -7.72
CA ARG A 78 11.51 -1.02 -8.98
C ARG A 78 10.37 -0.03 -9.16
N PHE A 79 10.70 1.12 -9.71
CA PHE A 79 9.72 2.17 -10.03
C PHE A 79 8.52 1.64 -10.83
N ASN A 80 8.76 0.73 -11.76
CA ASN A 80 7.75 0.15 -12.66
C ASN A 80 6.62 -0.60 -11.94
N GLU A 81 6.84 -1.04 -10.68
CA GLU A 81 5.82 -1.67 -9.84
C GLU A 81 4.58 -0.80 -9.62
N ARG A 82 4.75 0.52 -9.74
CA ARG A 82 3.65 1.49 -9.57
C ARG A 82 2.56 1.35 -10.64
N ILE A 83 2.92 0.83 -11.82
CA ILE A 83 2.04 0.78 -13.00
C ILE A 83 2.09 -0.63 -13.57
N GLN A 84 1.03 -1.40 -13.36
CA GLN A 84 0.96 -2.79 -13.82
C GLN A 84 -0.31 -3.02 -14.66
N VAL A 85 -0.22 -3.95 -15.61
CA VAL A 85 -1.38 -4.46 -16.35
C VAL A 85 -1.35 -5.99 -16.29
N ASN A 86 -2.42 -6.58 -15.76
CA ASN A 86 -2.52 -8.03 -15.54
C ASN A 86 -1.28 -8.61 -14.81
N GLY A 87 -0.85 -7.94 -13.73
CA GLY A 87 0.29 -8.35 -12.91
C GLY A 87 1.67 -8.13 -13.55
N GLN A 88 1.72 -7.59 -14.78
CA GLN A 88 2.97 -7.25 -15.44
C GLN A 88 3.28 -5.77 -15.27
N GLN A 89 4.46 -5.47 -14.76
CA GLN A 89 4.95 -4.09 -14.64
C GLN A 89 5.08 -3.44 -16.02
N ILE A 90 4.90 -2.12 -16.10
CA ILE A 90 5.17 -1.37 -17.33
C ILE A 90 6.61 -1.66 -17.82
N PRO A 91 6.82 -2.04 -19.10
CA PRO A 91 8.16 -2.24 -19.65
C PRO A 91 8.99 -0.96 -19.62
N ASP A 92 10.32 -1.09 -19.48
CA ASP A 92 11.24 0.06 -19.42
C ASP A 92 11.12 0.95 -20.66
N GLU A 93 11.04 0.35 -21.83
CA GLU A 93 10.90 1.07 -23.11
C GLU A 93 9.56 1.81 -23.20
N ALA A 94 8.49 1.23 -22.64
CA ALA A 94 7.19 1.88 -22.60
C ALA A 94 7.20 3.07 -21.63
N LEU A 95 7.84 2.92 -20.46
CA LEU A 95 8.01 4.03 -19.51
C LEU A 95 8.79 5.17 -20.14
N VAL A 96 9.93 4.89 -20.77
CA VAL A 96 10.76 5.89 -21.46
C VAL A 96 9.94 6.65 -22.51
N ARG A 97 9.27 5.94 -23.39
CA ARG A 97 8.42 6.52 -24.44
C ARG A 97 7.30 7.41 -23.86
N LEU A 98 6.68 6.98 -22.76
CA LEU A 98 5.65 7.79 -22.11
C LEU A 98 6.22 9.02 -21.43
N VAL A 99 7.39 8.92 -20.82
CA VAL A 99 8.08 10.10 -20.25
C VAL A 99 8.44 11.09 -21.36
N GLU A 100 8.96 10.64 -22.50
CA GLU A 100 9.22 11.51 -23.67
C GLU A 100 7.96 12.21 -24.19
N ARG A 101 6.79 11.56 -24.07
CA ARG A 101 5.49 12.16 -24.41
C ARG A 101 4.98 13.15 -23.39
N VAL A 102 5.15 12.85 -22.08
CA VAL A 102 4.67 13.70 -20.96
C VAL A 102 5.55 14.93 -20.78
N LYS A 103 6.86 14.78 -20.93
CA LYS A 103 7.85 15.82 -20.65
C LYS A 103 7.55 17.16 -21.35
N PRO A 104 7.30 17.26 -22.67
CA PRO A 104 7.01 18.55 -23.32
C PRO A 104 5.76 19.23 -22.77
N ALA A 105 4.73 18.46 -22.42
CA ALA A 105 3.51 18.99 -21.85
C ALA A 105 3.71 19.50 -20.41
N ALA A 106 4.48 18.77 -19.60
CA ALA A 106 4.80 19.14 -18.23
C ALA A 106 5.73 20.37 -18.17
N ASP A 107 6.77 20.40 -19.01
CA ASP A 107 7.74 21.51 -19.06
C ASP A 107 7.11 22.82 -19.57
N ALA A 108 6.04 22.74 -20.36
CA ALA A 108 5.31 23.92 -20.85
C ALA A 108 4.36 24.53 -19.81
N MET A 109 4.11 23.87 -18.67
CA MET A 109 3.23 24.36 -17.63
C MET A 109 3.89 25.43 -16.77
N THR A 110 3.20 26.54 -16.54
CA THR A 110 3.67 27.61 -15.64
C THR A 110 3.74 27.14 -14.18
N ASP A 111 2.74 26.36 -13.73
CA ASP A 111 2.76 25.69 -12.43
C ASP A 111 3.19 24.22 -12.67
N ILE A 112 4.46 23.96 -12.46
CA ILE A 112 5.10 22.68 -12.77
C ILE A 112 4.45 21.56 -11.96
N PRO A 113 4.04 20.44 -12.59
CA PRO A 113 3.44 19.31 -11.91
C PRO A 113 4.45 18.64 -10.96
N THR A 114 3.96 18.08 -9.86
CA THR A 114 4.78 17.32 -8.93
C THR A 114 5.16 15.94 -9.50
N GLU A 115 6.16 15.29 -8.92
CA GLU A 115 6.53 13.91 -9.25
C GLU A 115 5.32 12.98 -9.32
N PHE A 116 4.47 12.99 -8.28
CA PHE A 116 3.32 12.10 -8.19
C PHE A 116 2.25 12.43 -9.25
N GLU A 117 2.08 13.69 -9.63
CA GLU A 117 1.19 14.11 -10.72
C GLU A 117 1.70 13.63 -12.09
N ILE A 118 3.01 13.66 -12.32
CA ILE A 118 3.64 13.07 -13.52
C ILE A 118 3.43 11.56 -13.56
N ILE A 119 3.70 10.86 -12.46
CA ILE A 119 3.51 9.40 -12.36
C ILE A 119 2.06 9.02 -12.61
N THR A 120 1.11 9.79 -12.06
CA THR A 120 -0.32 9.59 -12.31
C THR A 120 -0.65 9.73 -13.80
N ALA A 121 -0.13 10.74 -14.47
CA ALA A 121 -0.33 10.93 -15.91
C ALA A 121 0.26 9.79 -16.74
N LEU A 122 1.46 9.30 -16.39
CA LEU A 122 2.08 8.12 -17.03
C LEU A 122 1.21 6.88 -16.89
N GLY A 123 0.67 6.62 -15.68
CA GLY A 123 -0.24 5.50 -15.44
C GLY A 123 -1.51 5.59 -16.28
N MET A 124 -2.16 6.76 -16.32
CA MET A 124 -3.37 6.97 -17.11
C MET A 124 -3.13 6.75 -18.62
N LEU A 125 -1.98 7.22 -19.15
CA LEU A 125 -1.61 6.97 -20.54
C LEU A 125 -1.41 5.48 -20.81
N TRP A 126 -0.66 4.79 -19.95
CA TRP A 126 -0.38 3.36 -20.12
C TRP A 126 -1.64 2.51 -20.10
N PHE A 127 -2.54 2.74 -19.14
CA PHE A 127 -3.78 2.01 -19.02
C PHE A 127 -4.72 2.25 -20.23
N ALA A 128 -4.77 3.48 -20.74
CA ALA A 128 -5.54 3.80 -21.94
C ALA A 128 -4.94 3.14 -23.20
N GLU A 129 -3.62 3.22 -23.40
CA GLU A 129 -2.93 2.60 -24.54
C GLU A 129 -3.07 1.08 -24.54
N THR A 130 -2.99 0.46 -23.35
CA THR A 130 -3.17 -0.99 -23.19
C THR A 130 -4.62 -1.42 -23.15
N LYS A 131 -5.58 -0.48 -23.26
CA LYS A 131 -7.03 -0.73 -23.28
C LYS A 131 -7.50 -1.56 -22.08
N CYS A 132 -7.14 -1.11 -20.86
CA CYS A 132 -7.63 -1.73 -19.63
C CYS A 132 -9.15 -1.61 -19.55
N ASP A 133 -9.83 -2.72 -19.21
CA ASP A 133 -11.28 -2.74 -18.98
C ASP A 133 -11.62 -1.98 -17.68
N ILE A 134 -10.75 -2.09 -16.69
CA ILE A 134 -10.86 -1.44 -15.38
C ILE A 134 -9.47 -1.21 -14.78
N VAL A 135 -9.33 -0.13 -14.03
CA VAL A 135 -8.11 0.21 -13.30
C VAL A 135 -8.39 0.25 -11.80
N VAL A 136 -7.64 -0.51 -11.03
CA VAL A 136 -7.60 -0.39 -9.57
C VAL A 136 -6.57 0.68 -9.23
N LEU A 137 -7.04 1.80 -8.70
CA LEU A 137 -6.28 3.04 -8.53
C LEU A 137 -6.11 3.34 -7.05
N GLU A 138 -4.90 3.14 -6.51
CA GLU A 138 -4.57 3.47 -5.14
C GLU A 138 -4.27 4.96 -4.98
N VAL A 139 -4.88 5.61 -4.00
CA VAL A 139 -4.60 6.98 -3.57
C VAL A 139 -3.21 7.07 -2.93
N GLY A 140 -2.42 8.06 -3.32
CA GLY A 140 -1.11 8.31 -2.71
C GLY A 140 -1.22 8.88 -1.30
N LEU A 141 -1.92 10.00 -1.14
CA LEU A 141 -2.09 10.69 0.13
C LEU A 141 -3.48 11.32 0.27
N GLY A 142 -4.14 11.07 1.39
CA GLY A 142 -5.46 11.64 1.67
C GLY A 142 -6.54 11.05 0.75
N GLY A 143 -7.00 11.83 -0.21
CA GLY A 143 -8.02 11.47 -1.20
C GLY A 143 -8.55 12.69 -1.95
N THR A 144 -9.14 13.66 -1.26
CA THR A 144 -9.79 14.85 -1.85
C THR A 144 -8.90 15.58 -2.87
N LEU A 145 -7.65 15.82 -2.51
CA LEU A 145 -6.69 16.60 -3.30
C LEU A 145 -5.56 15.73 -3.89
N ASP A 146 -5.69 14.41 -3.78
CA ASP A 146 -4.76 13.48 -4.40
C ASP A 146 -4.88 13.51 -5.93
N SER A 147 -3.75 13.45 -6.64
CA SER A 147 -3.74 13.53 -8.10
C SER A 147 -4.55 12.43 -8.78
N THR A 148 -4.73 11.28 -8.11
CA THR A 148 -5.60 10.21 -8.61
C THR A 148 -7.07 10.58 -8.63
N ASN A 149 -7.49 11.58 -7.83
CA ASN A 149 -8.90 11.99 -7.70
C ASN A 149 -9.42 12.87 -8.84
N VAL A 150 -8.66 13.04 -9.92
CA VAL A 150 -9.09 13.72 -11.16
C VAL A 150 -10.08 12.92 -12.00
N ILE A 151 -10.26 11.64 -11.71
CA ILE A 151 -11.13 10.71 -12.44
C ILE A 151 -12.61 11.10 -12.31
N ASP A 152 -13.42 10.67 -13.27
CA ASP A 152 -14.89 10.71 -13.17
C ASP A 152 -15.39 9.73 -12.08
N PRO A 153 -16.70 9.70 -11.73
CA PRO A 153 -17.21 8.79 -10.72
C PRO A 153 -16.76 7.35 -10.96
N PRO A 154 -16.05 6.72 -10.01
CA PRO A 154 -15.55 5.37 -10.18
C PRO A 154 -16.68 4.33 -10.16
N GLU A 155 -16.42 3.14 -10.69
CA GLU A 155 -17.34 1.99 -10.57
C GLU A 155 -17.58 1.61 -9.12
N CYS A 156 -16.56 1.79 -8.26
CA CYS A 156 -16.65 1.69 -6.81
C CYS A 156 -15.52 2.49 -6.14
N ALA A 157 -15.85 3.26 -5.11
CA ALA A 157 -14.87 3.79 -4.17
C ALA A 157 -14.69 2.81 -3.01
N VAL A 158 -13.44 2.58 -2.59
CA VAL A 158 -13.12 1.67 -1.48
C VAL A 158 -12.32 2.42 -0.43
N ILE A 159 -12.81 2.43 0.81
CA ILE A 159 -12.10 3.03 1.94
C ILE A 159 -11.66 1.89 2.87
N THR A 160 -10.35 1.65 2.92
CA THR A 160 -9.73 0.62 3.74
C THR A 160 -9.56 1.10 5.19
N ALA A 161 -8.89 0.32 6.04
CA ALA A 161 -8.72 0.62 7.46
C ALA A 161 -8.18 2.03 7.71
N LEU A 162 -8.84 2.77 8.61
CA LEU A 162 -8.49 4.14 9.00
C LEU A 162 -7.79 4.15 10.36
N GLY A 163 -6.80 5.03 10.47
CA GLY A 163 -6.03 5.26 11.69
C GLY A 163 -5.24 6.55 11.56
N MET A 164 -4.58 6.97 12.63
CA MET A 164 -3.75 8.16 12.64
C MET A 164 -2.51 7.98 11.77
N ASP A 165 -2.35 8.84 10.79
CA ASP A 165 -1.16 8.97 9.94
C ASP A 165 -1.23 10.30 9.19
N HIS A 166 -0.08 10.83 8.75
CA HIS A 166 0.01 12.07 7.99
C HIS A 166 -0.73 13.25 8.65
N VAL A 167 -0.61 13.36 9.96
CA VAL A 167 -1.34 14.34 10.78
C VAL A 167 -1.05 15.78 10.35
N LYS A 168 0.17 16.05 9.88
CA LYS A 168 0.59 17.39 9.40
C LYS A 168 -0.16 17.80 8.12
N GLU A 169 -0.45 16.84 7.24
CA GLU A 169 -1.07 17.07 5.94
C GLU A 169 -2.59 16.93 5.98
N LEU A 170 -3.11 16.02 6.81
CA LEU A 170 -4.53 15.64 6.80
C LEU A 170 -5.33 16.18 7.97
N GLY A 171 -4.65 16.63 9.05
CA GLY A 171 -5.29 17.13 10.26
C GLY A 171 -5.09 16.23 11.48
N PRO A 172 -5.32 16.79 12.69
CA PRO A 172 -4.96 16.16 13.95
C PRO A 172 -5.96 15.12 14.45
N THR A 173 -7.12 14.93 13.80
CA THR A 173 -8.16 14.02 14.26
C THR A 173 -8.46 12.92 13.25
N LEU A 174 -9.02 11.81 13.71
CA LEU A 174 -9.52 10.75 12.83
C LEU A 174 -10.63 11.24 11.90
N ALA A 175 -11.45 12.19 12.34
CA ALA A 175 -12.49 12.81 11.53
C ALA A 175 -11.89 13.61 10.35
N ASP A 176 -10.79 14.35 10.57
CA ASP A 176 -10.08 15.06 9.51
C ASP A 176 -9.51 14.08 8.48
N ILE A 177 -8.84 13.03 8.96
CA ILE A 177 -8.25 11.98 8.11
C ILE A 177 -9.35 11.26 7.31
N ALA A 178 -10.48 10.93 7.95
CA ALA A 178 -11.62 10.32 7.29
C ALA A 178 -12.24 11.25 6.24
N SER A 179 -12.36 12.55 6.55
CA SER A 179 -12.89 13.57 5.63
C SER A 179 -12.01 13.69 4.38
N ALA A 180 -10.69 13.76 4.55
CA ALA A 180 -9.75 13.80 3.43
C ALA A 180 -9.88 12.56 2.54
N LYS A 181 -10.02 11.36 3.13
CA LYS A 181 -10.16 10.10 2.38
C LYS A 181 -11.53 9.93 1.75
N ALA A 182 -12.59 10.35 2.43
CA ALA A 182 -13.96 10.35 1.89
C ALA A 182 -14.13 11.27 0.65
N GLY A 183 -13.16 12.14 0.39
CA GLY A 183 -13.13 12.96 -0.84
C GLY A 183 -13.05 12.17 -2.15
N ILE A 184 -12.75 10.86 -2.11
CA ILE A 184 -12.86 9.99 -3.30
C ILE A 184 -14.30 9.56 -3.60
N ILE A 185 -15.22 9.77 -2.67
CA ILE A 185 -16.64 9.47 -2.85
C ILE A 185 -17.23 10.49 -3.82
N LYS A 186 -17.70 10.05 -4.96
CA LYS A 186 -18.26 10.90 -6.00
C LYS A 186 -19.77 10.70 -6.13
N PRO A 187 -20.51 11.71 -6.64
CA PRO A 187 -21.96 11.63 -6.74
C PRO A 187 -22.44 10.34 -7.43
N GLY A 188 -23.31 9.60 -6.76
CA GLY A 188 -23.93 8.38 -7.27
C GLY A 188 -23.03 7.15 -7.38
N SER A 189 -21.72 7.28 -7.11
CA SER A 189 -20.79 6.15 -7.15
C SER A 189 -20.85 5.33 -5.86
N PRO A 190 -20.99 4.00 -5.93
CA PRO A 190 -21.04 3.17 -4.73
C PRO A 190 -19.73 3.24 -3.94
N VAL A 191 -19.86 3.08 -2.63
CA VAL A 191 -18.76 3.11 -1.66
C VAL A 191 -18.76 1.84 -0.85
N VAL A 192 -17.59 1.22 -0.71
CA VAL A 192 -17.35 0.17 0.27
C VAL A 192 -16.40 0.69 1.34
N SER A 193 -16.79 0.60 2.61
CA SER A 193 -15.97 0.99 3.75
C SER A 193 -15.61 -0.22 4.60
N TYR A 194 -14.34 -0.30 4.97
CA TYR A 194 -13.84 -1.29 5.92
C TYR A 194 -14.57 -1.21 7.28
N GLY A 195 -14.90 0.01 7.73
CA GLY A 195 -15.61 0.25 8.99
C GLY A 195 -14.77 0.00 10.26
N GLY A 196 -15.46 0.03 11.39
CA GLY A 196 -14.90 -0.34 12.69
C GLY A 196 -14.29 0.80 13.51
N VAL A 197 -14.37 2.05 13.02
CA VAL A 197 -13.94 3.25 13.75
C VAL A 197 -15.11 4.25 13.76
N PRO A 198 -15.92 4.31 14.82
CA PRO A 198 -17.19 5.05 14.84
C PRO A 198 -17.10 6.51 14.39
N GLU A 199 -16.06 7.24 14.81
CA GLU A 199 -15.83 8.63 14.43
C GLU A 199 -15.60 8.78 12.90
N ALA A 200 -14.77 7.92 12.32
CA ALA A 200 -14.49 7.90 10.91
C ALA A 200 -15.67 7.38 10.09
N ASP A 201 -16.36 6.36 10.59
CA ASP A 201 -17.55 5.77 9.94
C ASP A 201 -18.68 6.78 9.81
N ALA A 202 -18.89 7.64 10.83
CA ALA A 202 -19.86 8.72 10.79
C ALA A 202 -19.54 9.75 9.70
N VAL A 203 -18.25 10.09 9.49
CA VAL A 203 -17.81 11.00 8.42
C VAL A 203 -18.06 10.40 7.05
N ILE A 204 -17.70 9.12 6.86
CA ILE A 204 -17.91 8.40 5.61
C ILE A 204 -19.41 8.32 5.27
N ALA A 205 -20.24 7.93 6.25
CA ALA A 205 -21.68 7.80 6.07
C ALA A 205 -22.33 9.15 5.69
N ARG A 206 -21.95 10.22 6.38
CA ARG A 206 -22.42 11.57 6.04
C ARG A 206 -22.02 11.97 4.62
N THR A 207 -20.74 11.79 4.26
CA THR A 207 -20.26 12.16 2.92
C THR A 207 -20.94 11.32 1.84
N ALA A 208 -21.17 10.03 2.08
CA ALA A 208 -21.90 9.17 1.15
C ALA A 208 -23.35 9.63 0.95
N ALA A 209 -24.04 10.01 2.04
CA ALA A 209 -25.40 10.54 1.97
C ALA A 209 -25.46 11.86 1.19
N GLU A 210 -24.57 12.81 1.48
CA GLU A 210 -24.46 14.09 0.77
C GLU A 210 -24.19 13.92 -0.72
N ARG A 211 -23.49 12.85 -1.12
CA ARG A 211 -23.15 12.53 -2.51
C ARG A 211 -24.17 11.60 -3.16
N HIS A 212 -25.24 11.21 -2.47
CA HIS A 212 -26.17 10.18 -2.94
C HIS A 212 -25.47 8.90 -3.38
N ALA A 213 -24.39 8.55 -2.71
CA ALA A 213 -23.53 7.41 -2.99
C ALA A 213 -23.98 6.21 -2.13
N PRO A 214 -24.38 5.07 -2.73
CA PRO A 214 -24.74 3.88 -1.96
C PRO A 214 -23.53 3.40 -1.13
N LEU A 215 -23.68 3.38 0.20
CA LEU A 215 -22.64 2.91 1.12
C LEU A 215 -22.88 1.47 1.56
N THR A 216 -21.87 0.63 1.41
CA THR A 216 -21.79 -0.70 1.98
C THR A 216 -20.66 -0.76 3.00
N VAL A 217 -20.95 -0.97 4.26
CA VAL A 217 -19.94 -1.24 5.30
C VAL A 217 -19.67 -2.74 5.32
N VAL A 218 -18.41 -3.15 5.39
CA VAL A 218 -18.02 -4.56 5.44
C VAL A 218 -18.53 -5.19 6.72
N ASP A 219 -19.34 -6.23 6.60
CA ASP A 219 -19.87 -6.99 7.75
C ASP A 219 -18.83 -8.02 8.21
N LEU A 220 -17.92 -7.60 9.07
CA LEU A 220 -16.87 -8.47 9.61
C LEU A 220 -17.40 -9.54 10.58
N SER A 221 -18.67 -9.50 10.98
CA SER A 221 -19.27 -10.60 11.76
C SER A 221 -19.43 -11.90 10.95
N ARG A 222 -19.37 -11.78 9.61
CA ARG A 222 -19.39 -12.91 8.67
C ARG A 222 -18.01 -13.47 8.33
N LEU A 223 -16.95 -12.90 8.90
CA LEU A 223 -15.59 -13.34 8.70
C LEU A 223 -15.21 -14.33 9.79
N THR A 224 -14.93 -15.56 9.41
CA THR A 224 -14.32 -16.57 10.28
C THR A 224 -12.90 -16.84 9.79
N ILE A 225 -11.92 -16.64 10.65
CA ILE A 225 -10.51 -16.92 10.35
C ILE A 225 -10.19 -18.27 10.98
N GLU A 226 -9.76 -19.22 10.16
CA GLU A 226 -9.26 -20.50 10.60
C GLU A 226 -7.77 -20.43 10.91
N ASP A 227 -7.25 -21.42 11.62
CA ASP A 227 -5.81 -21.54 11.81
C ASP A 227 -5.12 -21.75 10.45
N GLY A 228 -4.09 -20.92 10.19
CA GLY A 228 -3.28 -20.98 8.98
C GLY A 228 -1.84 -21.38 9.29
N ASP A 229 -1.12 -21.77 8.27
CA ASP A 229 0.32 -21.99 8.31
C ASP A 229 1.12 -20.70 7.97
N LEU A 230 2.43 -20.84 7.78
CA LEU A 230 3.27 -19.72 7.36
C LEU A 230 3.22 -19.44 5.86
N ASP A 231 2.42 -20.21 5.09
CA ASP A 231 2.26 -20.02 3.64
C ASP A 231 0.95 -19.30 3.31
N ALA A 232 -0.10 -19.50 4.11
CA ALA A 232 -1.40 -18.88 3.87
C ALA A 232 -2.25 -18.79 5.14
N VAL A 233 -3.22 -17.86 5.10
CA VAL A 233 -4.35 -17.82 6.05
C VAL A 233 -5.57 -18.42 5.36
N THR A 234 -6.27 -19.32 6.04
CA THR A 234 -7.57 -19.84 5.61
C THR A 234 -8.68 -19.08 6.30
N PHE A 235 -9.71 -18.69 5.56
CA PHE A 235 -10.87 -18.00 6.13
C PHE A 235 -12.13 -18.24 5.33
N ASP A 236 -13.27 -18.03 6.02
CA ASP A 236 -14.61 -17.98 5.45
C ASP A 236 -15.11 -16.55 5.46
N PHE A 237 -15.77 -16.12 4.40
CA PHE A 237 -16.44 -14.84 4.36
C PHE A 237 -17.68 -14.88 3.45
N ASP A 238 -18.83 -14.59 4.02
CA ASP A 238 -20.09 -14.32 3.33
C ASP A 238 -20.44 -15.37 2.25
N GLY A 239 -20.35 -16.65 2.60
CA GLY A 239 -20.67 -17.78 1.73
C GLY A 239 -19.50 -18.30 0.87
N LEU A 240 -18.37 -17.65 0.88
CA LEU A 240 -17.12 -18.18 0.36
C LEU A 240 -16.37 -18.86 1.50
N ASN A 241 -16.26 -20.18 1.46
CA ASN A 241 -15.67 -20.97 2.55
C ASN A 241 -14.31 -21.54 2.15
N GLY A 242 -13.39 -21.65 3.10
CA GLY A 242 -12.06 -22.25 2.91
C GLY A 242 -11.19 -21.52 1.91
N ILE A 243 -11.23 -20.18 1.86
CA ILE A 243 -10.35 -19.38 1.00
C ILE A 243 -8.94 -19.41 1.59
N ARG A 244 -7.98 -19.89 0.79
CA ARG A 244 -6.57 -19.93 1.17
C ARG A 244 -5.83 -18.71 0.62
N LEU A 245 -5.61 -17.70 1.47
CA LEU A 245 -4.97 -16.42 1.12
C LEU A 245 -3.46 -16.45 1.42
N PRO A 246 -2.58 -16.34 0.44
CA PRO A 246 -1.11 -16.40 0.65
C PRO A 246 -0.50 -15.09 1.15
N LEU A 247 -1.28 -14.26 1.83
CA LEU A 247 -0.85 -13.08 2.55
C LEU A 247 -1.12 -13.32 4.05
N ILE A 248 -0.06 -13.64 4.79
CA ILE A 248 -0.16 -14.30 6.10
C ILE A 248 -0.36 -13.36 7.30
N GLY A 249 -0.35 -12.06 7.12
CA GLY A 249 -0.68 -11.12 8.21
C GLY A 249 -2.14 -11.30 8.69
N SER A 250 -2.37 -11.32 10.01
CA SER A 250 -3.69 -11.54 10.60
C SER A 250 -4.75 -10.49 10.20
N TYR A 251 -4.32 -9.35 9.68
CA TYR A 251 -5.18 -8.30 9.13
C TYR A 251 -5.59 -8.54 7.66
N GLN A 252 -4.95 -9.44 6.94
CA GLN A 252 -5.20 -9.65 5.51
C GLN A 252 -6.57 -10.28 5.19
N PRO A 253 -7.14 -11.19 6.00
CA PRO A 253 -8.51 -11.65 5.78
C PRO A 253 -9.55 -10.53 5.82
N ARG A 254 -9.35 -9.49 6.65
CA ARG A 254 -10.22 -8.31 6.69
C ARG A 254 -10.07 -7.43 5.44
N ASN A 255 -8.85 -7.29 4.91
CA ASN A 255 -8.61 -6.64 3.61
C ASN A 255 -9.28 -7.45 2.48
N ALA A 256 -9.21 -8.78 2.53
CA ALA A 256 -9.88 -9.66 1.58
C ALA A 256 -11.41 -9.54 1.67
N ALA A 257 -11.98 -9.48 2.86
CA ALA A 257 -13.42 -9.23 3.05
C ALA A 257 -13.85 -7.90 2.41
N THR A 258 -13.01 -6.85 2.53
CA THR A 258 -13.25 -5.56 1.88
C THR A 258 -13.21 -5.68 0.35
N ALA A 259 -12.22 -6.39 -0.19
CA ALA A 259 -12.12 -6.64 -1.62
C ALA A 259 -13.31 -7.47 -2.14
N ILE A 260 -13.70 -8.54 -1.45
CA ILE A 260 -14.88 -9.38 -1.80
C ILE A 260 -16.14 -8.53 -1.82
N THR A 261 -16.36 -7.69 -0.81
CA THR A 261 -17.52 -6.81 -0.72
C THR A 261 -17.56 -5.84 -1.92
N ALA A 262 -16.42 -5.23 -2.28
CA ALA A 262 -16.32 -4.35 -3.45
C ALA A 262 -16.59 -5.09 -4.76
N LEU A 263 -16.08 -6.31 -4.93
CA LEU A 263 -16.33 -7.14 -6.11
C LEU A 263 -17.83 -7.52 -6.23
N ARG A 264 -18.52 -7.75 -5.11
CA ARG A 264 -19.98 -8.00 -5.11
C ARG A 264 -20.78 -6.76 -5.45
N VAL A 265 -20.35 -5.58 -4.99
CA VAL A 265 -20.92 -4.30 -5.42
C VAL A 265 -20.74 -4.11 -6.93
N LEU A 266 -19.58 -4.40 -7.50
CA LEU A 266 -19.36 -4.37 -8.95
C LEU A 266 -20.27 -5.37 -9.68
N ARG A 267 -20.42 -6.58 -9.17
CA ARG A 267 -21.32 -7.60 -9.73
C ARG A 267 -22.76 -7.10 -9.81
N SER A 268 -23.26 -6.42 -8.77
CA SER A 268 -24.59 -5.82 -8.79
C SER A 268 -24.75 -4.70 -9.81
N ARG A 269 -23.64 -4.17 -10.32
CA ARG A 269 -23.59 -3.17 -11.40
C ARG A 269 -23.39 -3.77 -12.79
N GLY A 270 -23.43 -5.10 -12.91
CA GLY A 270 -23.34 -5.81 -14.19
C GLY A 270 -21.97 -6.34 -14.57
N TRP A 271 -20.95 -6.21 -13.71
CA TRP A 271 -19.66 -6.86 -13.94
C TRP A 271 -19.77 -8.37 -13.74
N ASN A 272 -19.28 -9.15 -14.70
CA ASN A 272 -19.30 -10.60 -14.60
C ASN A 272 -18.11 -11.11 -13.77
N ILE A 273 -18.32 -11.25 -12.45
CA ILE A 273 -17.28 -11.66 -11.49
C ILE A 273 -17.83 -12.87 -10.71
N PRO A 274 -17.68 -14.10 -11.19
CA PRO A 274 -18.17 -15.29 -10.49
C PRO A 274 -17.35 -15.55 -9.21
N ASP A 275 -17.94 -16.26 -8.25
CA ASP A 275 -17.27 -16.61 -6.97
C ASP A 275 -16.01 -17.45 -7.20
N SER A 276 -15.97 -18.27 -8.25
CA SER A 276 -14.75 -18.99 -8.66
C SER A 276 -13.59 -18.07 -9.03
N ALA A 277 -13.86 -16.93 -9.68
CA ALA A 277 -12.84 -15.94 -10.00
C ALA A 277 -12.38 -15.18 -8.77
N ILE A 278 -13.28 -14.86 -7.83
CA ILE A 278 -12.92 -14.25 -6.54
C ILE A 278 -11.99 -15.19 -5.78
N ARG A 279 -12.34 -16.48 -5.64
CA ARG A 279 -11.51 -17.49 -4.99
C ARG A 279 -10.14 -17.58 -5.66
N ALA A 280 -10.10 -17.84 -6.96
CA ALA A 280 -8.84 -17.99 -7.69
C ALA A 280 -7.93 -16.78 -7.59
N GLY A 281 -8.50 -15.57 -7.67
CA GLY A 281 -7.73 -14.33 -7.51
C GLY A 281 -7.15 -14.16 -6.12
N LEU A 282 -7.89 -14.46 -5.06
CA LEU A 282 -7.40 -14.38 -3.69
C LEU A 282 -6.31 -15.43 -3.39
N GLU A 283 -6.44 -16.65 -3.93
CA GLU A 283 -5.46 -17.72 -3.75
C GLU A 283 -4.16 -17.48 -4.54
N GLN A 284 -4.22 -16.69 -5.61
CA GLN A 284 -3.07 -16.39 -6.45
C GLN A 284 -2.40 -15.04 -6.15
N VAL A 285 -3.04 -14.16 -5.36
CA VAL A 285 -2.51 -12.82 -5.10
C VAL A 285 -1.11 -12.87 -4.48
N ARG A 286 -0.23 -11.98 -4.94
CA ARG A 286 1.09 -11.75 -4.37
C ARG A 286 1.26 -10.27 -4.10
N TRP A 287 1.70 -9.93 -2.89
CA TRP A 287 1.90 -8.53 -2.51
C TRP A 287 3.12 -8.43 -1.57
N PRO A 288 4.32 -8.20 -2.14
CA PRO A 288 5.56 -8.14 -1.37
C PRO A 288 5.55 -7.07 -0.27
N GLY A 289 6.36 -7.26 0.76
CA GLY A 289 6.59 -6.29 1.83
C GLY A 289 5.39 -6.08 2.77
N ARG A 290 4.45 -7.02 2.81
CA ARG A 290 3.31 -6.99 3.74
C ARG A 290 3.22 -8.29 4.53
N PHE A 291 3.92 -8.34 5.66
CA PHE A 291 4.10 -9.53 6.50
C PHE A 291 4.57 -10.73 5.65
N GLU A 292 5.58 -10.45 4.85
CA GLU A 292 6.11 -11.38 3.87
C GLU A 292 7.13 -12.32 4.51
N LEU A 293 6.96 -13.61 4.29
CA LEU A 293 7.92 -14.62 4.74
C LEU A 293 9.00 -14.82 3.65
N LEU A 294 10.22 -14.37 3.93
CA LEU A 294 11.36 -14.56 3.02
C LEU A 294 12.08 -15.90 3.25
N ARG A 295 11.95 -16.49 4.44
CA ARG A 295 12.52 -17.79 4.79
C ARG A 295 11.73 -18.44 5.92
N HIS A 296 11.47 -19.74 5.80
CA HIS A 296 10.70 -20.52 6.77
C HIS A 296 11.53 -20.94 8.00
N SER A 297 12.80 -21.28 7.80
CA SER A 297 13.65 -21.79 8.91
C SER A 297 15.13 -21.45 8.69
N PRO A 298 15.75 -20.70 9.61
CA PRO A 298 15.11 -19.85 10.62
C PRO A 298 14.23 -18.78 9.98
N VAL A 299 13.13 -18.44 10.63
CA VAL A 299 12.15 -17.47 10.09
C VAL A 299 12.78 -16.12 9.81
N PHE A 300 12.53 -15.58 8.61
CA PHE A 300 12.83 -14.20 8.26
C PHE A 300 11.59 -13.55 7.64
N LEU A 301 11.04 -12.57 8.34
CA LEU A 301 9.86 -11.80 7.94
C LEU A 301 10.25 -10.40 7.48
N LEU A 302 9.50 -9.87 6.51
CA LEU A 302 9.60 -8.50 6.05
C LEU A 302 8.21 -7.84 6.08
N ASP A 303 8.09 -6.70 6.76
CA ASP A 303 6.83 -5.96 6.83
C ASP A 303 7.04 -4.46 6.65
N GLY A 304 6.18 -3.83 5.90
CA GLY A 304 6.23 -2.39 5.60
C GLY A 304 5.42 -1.51 6.54
N SER A 305 5.06 -1.98 7.74
CA SER A 305 4.39 -1.13 8.74
C SER A 305 5.31 0.02 9.18
N HIS A 306 4.73 1.24 9.16
CA HIS A 306 5.49 2.48 9.31
C HIS A 306 4.74 3.55 10.11
N ASN A 307 3.63 3.20 10.72
CA ASN A 307 2.84 4.00 11.66
C ASN A 307 2.34 3.13 12.80
N ALA A 308 1.93 3.73 13.90
CA ALA A 308 1.50 2.99 15.09
C ALA A 308 0.31 2.06 14.82
N HIS A 309 -0.65 2.48 13.99
CA HIS A 309 -1.80 1.66 13.61
C HIS A 309 -1.38 0.39 12.82
N GLY A 310 -0.47 0.52 11.84
CA GLY A 310 0.10 -0.61 11.11
C GLY A 310 0.95 -1.51 12.02
N MET A 311 1.76 -0.88 12.89
CA MET A 311 2.62 -1.61 13.83
C MET A 311 1.80 -2.49 14.80
N ARG A 312 0.65 -2.01 15.31
CA ARG A 312 -0.25 -2.85 16.11
C ARG A 312 -0.73 -4.08 15.35
N ALA A 313 -1.09 -3.93 14.07
CA ALA A 313 -1.52 -5.04 13.24
C ALA A 313 -0.40 -6.07 12.97
N THR A 314 0.82 -5.58 12.75
CA THR A 314 2.01 -6.43 12.60
C THR A 314 2.33 -7.16 13.91
N VAL A 315 2.36 -6.45 15.04
CA VAL A 315 2.59 -7.05 16.36
C VAL A 315 1.54 -8.12 16.67
N GLN A 316 0.26 -7.87 16.38
CA GLN A 316 -0.78 -8.89 16.55
C GLN A 316 -0.49 -10.12 15.68
N SER A 317 -0.09 -9.93 14.43
CA SER A 317 0.28 -11.03 13.54
C SER A 317 1.49 -11.83 14.05
N LEU A 318 2.47 -11.15 14.67
CA LEU A 318 3.61 -11.83 15.30
C LEU A 318 3.18 -12.65 16.51
N LEU A 319 2.30 -12.12 17.35
CA LEU A 319 1.76 -12.83 18.53
C LEU A 319 0.91 -14.03 18.12
N ASP A 320 0.08 -13.89 17.09
CA ASP A 320 -0.80 -14.97 16.61
C ASP A 320 0.01 -16.12 15.99
N ARG A 321 1.07 -15.78 15.21
CA ARG A 321 1.84 -16.76 14.44
C ARG A 321 3.02 -17.36 15.19
N PHE A 322 3.57 -16.63 16.16
CA PHE A 322 4.80 -17.00 16.89
C PHE A 322 4.60 -16.80 18.41
N PRO A 323 3.64 -17.46 19.03
CA PRO A 323 3.33 -17.25 20.44
C PRO A 323 4.55 -17.52 21.32
N GLY A 324 4.83 -16.57 22.23
CA GLY A 324 5.93 -16.67 23.19
C GLY A 324 7.34 -16.49 22.63
N GLN A 325 7.51 -16.27 21.32
CA GLN A 325 8.82 -16.07 20.72
C GLN A 325 9.31 -14.62 20.88
N LYS A 326 10.64 -14.47 20.99
CA LYS A 326 11.33 -13.18 20.93
C LYS A 326 11.99 -13.02 19.57
N PHE A 327 11.92 -11.83 19.02
CA PHE A 327 12.44 -11.51 17.70
C PHE A 327 13.74 -10.72 17.77
N VAL A 328 14.62 -10.94 16.79
CA VAL A 328 15.57 -9.92 16.37
C VAL A 328 14.85 -9.03 15.36
N PHE A 329 14.70 -7.74 15.70
CA PHE A 329 14.13 -6.76 14.80
C PHE A 329 15.21 -6.03 14.01
N LEU A 330 15.15 -6.08 12.69
CA LEU A 330 15.87 -5.17 11.81
C LEU A 330 14.97 -3.97 11.55
N LEU A 331 15.31 -2.81 12.09
CA LEU A 331 14.42 -1.67 12.20
C LEU A 331 14.95 -0.42 11.49
N SER A 332 14.09 0.18 10.65
CA SER A 332 14.31 1.51 10.08
C SER A 332 13.02 2.32 10.19
N ILE A 333 13.07 3.52 10.76
CA ILE A 333 11.90 4.39 10.96
C ILE A 333 12.17 5.77 10.35
N MET A 334 11.12 6.38 9.76
CA MET A 334 11.20 7.76 9.29
C MET A 334 11.12 8.74 10.47
N ALA A 335 11.93 9.80 10.45
CA ALA A 335 12.03 10.76 11.53
C ALA A 335 10.74 11.56 11.82
N ASP A 336 9.82 11.58 10.88
CA ASP A 336 8.51 12.24 10.98
C ASP A 336 7.39 11.36 11.56
N LYS A 337 7.70 10.13 11.98
CA LYS A 337 6.73 9.18 12.54
C LYS A 337 6.74 9.18 14.07
N ASP A 338 5.68 8.65 14.67
CA ASP A 338 5.56 8.44 16.12
C ASP A 338 6.44 7.25 16.55
N VAL A 339 7.72 7.54 16.75
CA VAL A 339 8.74 6.55 17.12
C VAL A 339 8.45 5.96 18.50
N ASP A 340 7.97 6.78 19.42
CA ASP A 340 7.72 6.38 20.82
C ASP A 340 6.65 5.29 20.88
N GLU A 341 5.53 5.50 20.19
CA GLU A 341 4.45 4.53 20.14
C GLU A 341 4.86 3.24 19.40
N MET A 342 5.58 3.39 18.28
CA MET A 342 6.07 2.23 17.52
C MET A 342 7.03 1.38 18.34
N LEU A 343 7.97 1.99 19.07
CA LEU A 343 8.92 1.28 19.93
C LEU A 343 8.23 0.62 21.13
N ALA A 344 7.25 1.30 21.75
CA ALA A 344 6.49 0.73 22.86
C ALA A 344 5.76 -0.57 22.47
N LEU A 345 5.31 -0.67 21.22
CA LEU A 345 4.67 -1.88 20.68
C LEU A 345 5.66 -3.02 20.43
N LEU A 346 6.89 -2.72 19.99
CA LEU A 346 7.89 -3.74 19.60
C LEU A 346 8.71 -4.26 20.79
N LEU A 347 9.02 -3.40 21.77
CA LEU A 347 9.88 -3.73 22.92
C LEU A 347 9.46 -5.02 23.65
N PRO A 348 8.16 -5.28 23.90
CA PRO A 348 7.72 -6.51 24.58
C PRO A 348 8.04 -7.80 23.81
N LEU A 349 8.20 -7.73 22.48
CA LEU A 349 8.50 -8.89 21.62
C LEU A 349 10.00 -8.99 21.28
N ALA A 350 10.77 -7.95 21.58
CA ALA A 350 12.16 -7.89 21.19
C ALA A 350 13.08 -8.76 22.06
N GLY A 351 13.93 -9.54 21.42
CA GLY A 351 15.16 -10.04 22.01
C GLY A 351 16.30 -9.05 21.80
N GLN A 352 16.40 -8.51 20.60
CA GLN A 352 17.38 -7.49 20.22
C GLN A 352 16.91 -6.70 19.00
N PHE A 353 17.44 -5.49 18.82
CA PHE A 353 17.28 -4.67 17.63
C PHE A 353 18.60 -4.50 16.89
N VAL A 354 18.53 -4.52 15.57
CA VAL A 354 19.55 -3.98 14.67
C VAL A 354 18.93 -2.80 13.95
N THR A 355 19.52 -1.61 14.06
CA THR A 355 18.96 -0.41 13.43
C THR A 355 19.74 -0.05 12.18
N VAL A 356 19.03 0.38 11.13
CA VAL A 356 19.58 0.85 9.87
C VAL A 356 18.86 2.12 9.41
N ALA A 357 19.50 2.90 8.54
CA ALA A 357 18.83 4.02 7.86
C ALA A 357 18.46 3.62 6.44
N ALA A 358 17.18 3.80 6.05
CA ALA A 358 16.75 3.66 4.67
C ALA A 358 17.39 4.75 3.78
N HIS A 359 17.54 4.49 2.49
CA HIS A 359 18.14 5.40 1.51
C HIS A 359 17.21 6.58 1.16
N THR A 360 16.86 7.37 2.17
CA THR A 360 16.03 8.58 2.02
C THR A 360 16.42 9.62 3.07
N PRO A 361 16.41 10.92 2.74
CA PRO A 361 16.73 11.98 3.71
C PRO A 361 15.74 12.06 4.87
N ARG A 362 14.59 11.39 4.79
CA ARG A 362 13.60 11.29 5.88
C ARG A 362 13.92 10.21 6.91
N ALA A 363 14.85 9.29 6.61
CA ALA A 363 15.18 8.20 7.52
C ALA A 363 15.85 8.73 8.79
N MET A 364 15.46 8.19 9.94
CA MET A 364 16.19 8.45 11.19
C MET A 364 17.57 7.78 11.11
N PRO A 365 18.65 8.46 11.51
CA PRO A 365 19.97 7.84 11.57
C PRO A 365 19.96 6.58 12.45
N ALA A 366 20.65 5.54 12.01
CA ALA A 366 20.67 4.24 12.71
C ALA A 366 21.13 4.36 14.18
N GLU A 367 22.17 5.15 14.46
CA GLU A 367 22.65 5.38 15.84
C GLU A 367 21.59 6.07 16.69
N THR A 368 20.96 7.13 16.18
CA THR A 368 19.89 7.85 16.91
C THR A 368 18.73 6.92 17.28
N LEU A 369 18.32 6.04 16.34
CA LEU A 369 17.27 5.06 16.61
C LEU A 369 17.72 4.03 17.66
N ALA A 370 18.97 3.55 17.59
CA ALA A 370 19.54 2.64 18.58
C ALA A 370 19.61 3.26 19.99
N GLU A 371 20.01 4.54 20.10
CA GLU A 371 20.02 5.28 21.34
C GLU A 371 18.62 5.41 21.95
N GLN A 372 17.61 5.72 21.14
CA GLN A 372 16.22 5.80 21.60
C GLN A 372 15.69 4.47 22.12
N ILE A 373 16.06 3.36 21.49
CA ILE A 373 15.70 2.00 21.94
C ILE A 373 16.39 1.69 23.28
N ARG A 374 17.69 1.97 23.39
CA ARG A 374 18.47 1.73 24.62
C ARG A 374 17.93 2.55 25.79
N ALA A 375 17.56 3.81 25.55
CA ALA A 375 16.96 4.69 26.57
C ALA A 375 15.62 4.15 27.12
N ARG A 376 14.93 3.28 26.35
CA ARG A 376 13.70 2.60 26.76
C ARG A 376 13.93 1.18 27.28
N GLY A 377 15.19 0.81 27.59
CA GLY A 377 15.57 -0.48 28.15
C GLY A 377 15.71 -1.61 27.12
N GLY A 378 15.61 -1.32 25.82
CA GLY A 378 15.85 -2.28 24.75
C GLY A 378 17.35 -2.50 24.49
N ARG A 379 17.68 -3.65 23.89
CA ARG A 379 19.03 -3.93 23.39
C ARG A 379 19.07 -3.58 21.90
N ALA A 380 19.93 -2.65 21.51
CA ALA A 380 20.04 -2.20 20.13
C ALA A 380 21.49 -1.95 19.72
N GLU A 381 21.81 -2.28 18.49
CA GLU A 381 23.08 -1.95 17.84
C GLU A 381 22.81 -1.36 16.45
N PRO A 382 23.49 -0.29 16.05
CA PRO A 382 23.38 0.28 14.73
C PRO A 382 24.24 -0.50 13.74
N ALA A 383 23.79 -0.56 12.48
CA ALA A 383 24.59 -1.03 11.37
C ALA A 383 24.78 0.11 10.34
N SER A 384 25.95 0.11 9.71
CA SER A 384 26.36 1.18 8.78
C SER A 384 25.63 1.13 7.44
N THR A 385 25.19 -0.05 7.02
CA THR A 385 24.43 -0.25 5.77
C THR A 385 23.28 -1.24 6.01
N ILE A 386 22.34 -1.27 5.10
CA ILE A 386 21.22 -2.23 5.16
C ILE A 386 21.73 -3.66 5.03
N GLU A 387 22.71 -3.92 4.15
CA GLU A 387 23.33 -5.24 3.96
C GLU A 387 24.01 -5.72 5.25
N ALA A 388 24.80 -4.84 5.90
CA ALA A 388 25.44 -5.18 7.16
C ALA A 388 24.38 -5.45 8.26
N GLY A 389 23.28 -4.67 8.26
CA GLY A 389 22.16 -4.85 9.17
C GLY A 389 21.45 -6.18 8.97
N VAL A 390 21.17 -6.58 7.73
CA VAL A 390 20.56 -7.89 7.41
C VAL A 390 21.46 -9.02 7.85
N ALA A 391 22.75 -9.00 7.51
CA ALA A 391 23.72 -10.01 7.91
C ALA A 391 23.81 -10.13 9.45
N ARG A 392 23.83 -8.99 10.14
CA ARG A 392 23.89 -8.93 11.60
C ARG A 392 22.60 -9.45 12.25
N ALA A 393 21.45 -9.07 11.75
CA ALA A 393 20.17 -9.55 12.27
C ALA A 393 20.02 -11.07 12.11
N VAL A 394 20.45 -11.62 10.97
CA VAL A 394 20.46 -13.07 10.73
C VAL A 394 21.41 -13.78 11.71
N ALA A 395 22.62 -13.24 11.91
CA ALA A 395 23.60 -13.82 12.85
C ALA A 395 23.10 -13.81 14.30
N LEU A 396 22.47 -12.72 14.73
CA LEU A 396 21.88 -12.58 16.08
C LEU A 396 20.64 -13.46 16.26
N GLY A 397 19.85 -13.62 15.21
CA GLY A 397 18.67 -14.50 15.22
C GLY A 397 19.04 -15.96 15.45
N GLY A 398 20.15 -16.42 14.88
CA GLY A 398 20.55 -17.83 14.96
C GLY A 398 19.44 -18.75 14.47
N THR A 399 18.83 -19.53 15.37
CA THR A 399 17.66 -20.37 15.10
C THR A 399 16.33 -19.68 15.35
N GLY A 400 16.33 -18.50 15.97
CA GLY A 400 15.13 -17.72 16.27
C GLY A 400 14.67 -16.84 15.09
N PRO A 401 13.48 -16.24 15.21
CA PRO A 401 12.90 -15.44 14.15
C PRO A 401 13.51 -14.04 14.07
N VAL A 402 13.66 -13.57 12.83
CA VAL A 402 14.02 -12.20 12.47
C VAL A 402 12.83 -11.53 11.79
N CYS A 403 12.57 -10.26 12.12
CA CYS A 403 11.57 -9.46 11.44
C CYS A 403 12.16 -8.10 11.06
N ALA A 404 12.20 -7.82 9.76
CA ALA A 404 12.59 -6.52 9.21
C ALA A 404 11.34 -5.65 9.01
N LEU A 405 11.28 -4.45 9.63
CA LEU A 405 10.10 -3.59 9.58
C LEU A 405 10.41 -2.11 9.90
N GLY A 406 9.37 -1.27 9.82
CA GLY A 406 9.39 0.14 10.22
C GLY A 406 9.30 1.13 9.05
N THR A 407 9.52 0.68 7.83
CA THR A 407 9.26 1.45 6.60
C THR A 407 9.21 0.55 5.37
N LEU A 408 8.51 0.99 4.31
CA LEU A 408 8.59 0.34 3.01
C LEU A 408 9.87 0.72 2.22
N TYR A 409 10.45 1.89 2.52
CA TYR A 409 11.56 2.44 1.74
C TYR A 409 12.87 1.64 1.82
N PHE A 410 13.00 0.71 2.75
CA PHE A 410 14.17 -0.18 2.81
C PHE A 410 13.84 -1.63 2.41
N SER A 411 12.56 -1.92 2.12
CA SER A 411 12.10 -3.30 1.89
C SER A 411 12.78 -3.96 0.68
N GLY A 412 13.03 -3.19 -0.38
CA GLY A 412 13.76 -3.67 -1.56
C GLY A 412 15.20 -4.04 -1.23
N ASP A 413 15.90 -3.14 -0.55
CA ASP A 413 17.30 -3.34 -0.14
C ASP A 413 17.44 -4.54 0.78
N VAL A 414 16.51 -4.72 1.75
CA VAL A 414 16.47 -5.88 2.64
C VAL A 414 16.28 -7.17 1.86
N ARG A 415 15.37 -7.22 0.89
CA ARG A 415 15.14 -8.40 0.04
C ARG A 415 16.38 -8.76 -0.76
N GLU A 416 17.02 -7.76 -1.38
CA GLU A 416 18.24 -7.96 -2.17
C GLU A 416 19.40 -8.44 -1.30
N ALA A 417 19.63 -7.77 -0.15
CA ALA A 417 20.68 -8.15 0.80
C ALA A 417 20.46 -9.58 1.36
N PHE A 418 19.20 -9.90 1.70
CA PHE A 418 18.84 -11.22 2.18
C PHE A 418 19.01 -12.32 1.11
N ALA A 419 18.66 -12.04 -0.15
CA ALA A 419 18.87 -12.97 -1.24
C ALA A 419 20.36 -13.26 -1.48
N LYS A 420 21.23 -12.26 -1.38
CA LYS A 420 22.69 -12.41 -1.51
C LYS A 420 23.31 -13.27 -0.39
N LEU A 421 22.74 -13.24 0.83
CA LEU A 421 23.24 -14.06 1.95
C LEU A 421 22.90 -15.54 1.81
N ASN A 422 21.95 -15.90 0.94
CA ASN A 422 21.49 -17.28 0.76
C ASN A 422 21.99 -17.88 -0.58
N GLN A 423 22.85 -17.18 -1.32
CA GLN A 423 23.58 -17.66 -2.48
C GLN A 423 24.94 -18.23 -2.06
#